data_5a55dae17c911d2c9f30ec62c7770e74
#
_entry.id   5a55dae17c911d2c9f30ec62c7770e74
#
_cell.length_a   1.000
_cell.length_b   1.000
_cell.length_c   1.000
_cell.angle_alpha   90.00
_cell.angle_beta   90.00
_cell.angle_gamma   90.00
#
_symmetry.space_group_name_H-M   'P 1'
#
loop_
_entity.id
_entity.type
_entity.pdbx_description
1 polymer ?
#
loop_
_entity_poly.entity_id
_entity_poly.type
_entity_poly.pdbx_seq_one_letter_code
_entity_poly.pdbx_strand_id
1 'polypeptide(L)'
;SIAPLNVDILLLGETGTGKDTLARRIHRLSGRRGNFVAVNCAAIPETLAESQLFGVNSGAYTGAVQSRAGFIEAAHLGTLYLDEIDSMPLSLQTKLLRALESRGVERLGSTRFIPVNMRVIASAQQSLYEMVERGAFRRDLYFRLSVVNIQLPSLRECKDRIIPLFLTMVRQEAESFKCPSPQPPSSLLQQLLCHPWPGNVRELSSTAKRLVLGLPPLSVRGKDHEVTEAGLKERLQRIEKSLIEESLRQNNGNVDLAATDLRIAKRTLYYRMKQLEID
;
A
#
# COMPACT_ATOMS: atom_id res chain seq x y z
N SER A 1 14.73 -14.69 -10.92
CA SER A 1 14.33 -14.29 -9.56
C SER A 1 15.45 -13.48 -8.91
N ILE A 2 15.15 -12.30 -8.35
CA ILE A 2 16.11 -11.43 -7.64
C ILE A 2 16.20 -11.77 -6.15
N ALA A 3 15.32 -12.64 -5.65
CA ALA A 3 15.24 -12.94 -4.22
C ALA A 3 16.55 -13.53 -3.64
N PRO A 4 17.27 -14.45 -4.30
CA PRO A 4 18.52 -14.99 -3.80
C PRO A 4 19.70 -14.00 -3.89
N LEU A 5 19.58 -12.94 -4.70
CA LEU A 5 20.65 -11.98 -4.87
C LEU A 5 20.76 -11.08 -3.63
N ASN A 6 21.99 -10.81 -3.18
CA ASN A 6 22.24 -9.93 -2.04
C ASN A 6 22.29 -8.46 -2.48
N VAL A 7 21.18 -7.96 -3.03
CA VAL A 7 21.03 -6.58 -3.48
C VAL A 7 19.90 -5.91 -2.70
N ASP A 8 20.05 -4.61 -2.46
CA ASP A 8 19.02 -3.81 -1.81
C ASP A 8 17.88 -3.55 -2.79
N ILE A 9 16.64 -3.47 -2.28
CA ILE A 9 15.42 -3.35 -3.08
C ILE A 9 14.58 -2.20 -2.56
N LEU A 10 14.11 -1.37 -3.49
CA LEU A 10 13.11 -0.34 -3.24
C LEU A 10 11.76 -0.77 -3.82
N LEU A 11 10.75 -0.89 -2.96
CA LEU A 11 9.37 -1.19 -3.33
C LEU A 11 8.57 0.09 -3.40
N LEU A 12 8.01 0.38 -4.55
CA LEU A 12 7.20 1.57 -4.79
C LEU A 12 5.74 1.18 -5.02
N GLY A 13 4.82 1.97 -4.53
CA GLY A 13 3.38 1.76 -4.77
C GLY A 13 2.51 2.35 -3.68
N GLU A 14 1.24 2.48 -3.99
CA GLU A 14 0.24 3.04 -3.07
C GLU A 14 0.09 2.24 -1.78
N THR A 15 -0.53 2.86 -0.78
CA THR A 15 -0.90 2.17 0.46
C THR A 15 -1.79 0.96 0.15
N GLY A 16 -1.53 -0.16 0.84
CA GLY A 16 -2.35 -1.37 0.71
C GLY A 16 -2.11 -2.21 -0.54
N THR A 17 -1.09 -1.91 -1.38
CA THR A 17 -0.74 -2.73 -2.56
C THR A 17 -0.01 -4.03 -2.24
N GLY A 18 0.37 -4.25 -0.98
CA GLY A 18 1.01 -5.50 -0.54
C GLY A 18 2.53 -5.45 -0.48
N LYS A 19 3.15 -4.27 -0.34
CA LYS A 19 4.61 -4.08 -0.21
C LYS A 19 5.22 -4.93 0.91
N ASP A 20 4.62 -4.94 2.12
CA ASP A 20 5.08 -5.78 3.25
C ASP A 20 5.03 -7.28 2.92
N THR A 21 3.94 -7.74 2.32
CA THR A 21 3.78 -9.15 1.91
C THR A 21 4.86 -9.55 0.90
N LEU A 22 5.17 -8.67 -0.06
CA LEU A 22 6.23 -8.90 -1.03
C LEU A 22 7.62 -8.91 -0.36
N ALA A 23 7.89 -7.97 0.54
CA ALA A 23 9.15 -7.90 1.27
C ALA A 23 9.39 -9.18 2.10
N ARG A 24 8.39 -9.67 2.81
CA ARG A 24 8.46 -10.95 3.55
C ARG A 24 8.69 -12.15 2.62
N ARG A 25 8.02 -12.17 1.46
CA ARG A 25 8.23 -13.21 0.46
C ARG A 25 9.64 -13.20 -0.10
N ILE A 26 10.20 -12.02 -0.40
CA ILE A 26 11.57 -11.85 -0.86
C ILE A 26 12.56 -12.37 0.20
N HIS A 27 12.35 -12.01 1.48
CA HIS A 27 13.18 -12.51 2.58
C HIS A 27 13.14 -14.04 2.67
N ARG A 28 11.97 -14.67 2.67
CA ARG A 28 11.83 -16.14 2.72
C ARG A 28 12.57 -16.84 1.57
N LEU A 29 12.51 -16.26 0.37
CA LEU A 29 13.15 -16.81 -0.83
C LEU A 29 14.63 -16.45 -0.95
N SER A 30 15.15 -15.58 -0.09
CA SER A 30 16.55 -15.14 -0.13
C SER A 30 17.54 -16.15 0.45
N GLY A 31 17.07 -17.12 1.24
CA GLY A 31 17.91 -18.06 1.96
C GLY A 31 18.68 -17.46 3.14
N ARG A 32 18.46 -16.18 3.50
CA ARG A 32 19.11 -15.55 4.65
C ARG A 32 18.60 -16.16 5.95
N ARG A 33 19.52 -16.44 6.88
CA ARG A 33 19.23 -17.17 8.13
C ARG A 33 18.84 -16.25 9.30
N GLY A 34 19.15 -14.95 9.21
CA GLY A 34 18.80 -13.96 10.23
C GLY A 34 17.35 -13.52 10.14
N ASN A 35 16.93 -12.67 11.05
CA ASN A 35 15.54 -12.22 11.19
C ASN A 35 15.10 -11.29 10.06
N PHE A 36 13.79 -11.29 9.78
CA PHE A 36 13.12 -10.21 9.05
C PHE A 36 12.71 -9.15 10.07
N VAL A 37 13.42 -8.04 10.11
CA VAL A 37 13.16 -6.92 11.02
C VAL A 37 12.44 -5.83 10.25
N ALA A 38 11.16 -5.66 10.54
CA ALA A 38 10.31 -4.64 9.92
C ALA A 38 10.23 -3.39 10.80
N VAL A 39 10.47 -2.24 10.21
CA VAL A 39 10.43 -0.94 10.85
C VAL A 39 9.55 -0.02 10.03
N ASN A 40 8.44 0.45 10.60
CA ASN A 40 7.64 1.49 9.96
C ASN A 40 8.20 2.86 10.38
N CYS A 41 8.78 3.58 9.40
CA CYS A 41 9.45 4.88 9.65
C CYS A 41 8.47 5.98 10.07
N ALA A 42 7.20 5.91 9.65
CA ALA A 42 6.17 6.87 10.04
C ALA A 42 5.61 6.63 11.46
N ALA A 43 5.72 5.39 11.97
CA ALA A 43 5.15 5.03 13.26
C ALA A 43 6.07 5.30 14.47
N ILE A 44 7.36 5.55 14.22
CA ILE A 44 8.33 5.79 15.28
C ILE A 44 8.40 7.29 15.58
N PRO A 45 8.15 7.73 16.83
CA PRO A 45 8.38 9.11 17.23
C PRO A 45 9.83 9.54 16.96
N GLU A 46 10.03 10.71 16.39
CA GLU A 46 11.35 11.19 15.99
C GLU A 46 12.37 11.14 17.15
N THR A 47 11.93 11.47 18.36
CA THR A 47 12.75 11.45 19.59
C THR A 47 13.24 10.05 19.96
N LEU A 48 12.58 9.00 19.54
CA LEU A 48 12.94 7.61 19.82
C LEU A 48 13.57 6.90 18.63
N ALA A 49 13.41 7.44 17.44
CA ALA A 49 13.76 6.77 16.20
C ALA A 49 15.26 6.43 16.13
N GLU A 50 16.10 7.34 16.60
CA GLU A 50 17.55 7.11 16.62
C GLU A 50 17.93 5.95 17.55
N SER A 51 17.45 5.95 18.79
CA SER A 51 17.74 4.88 19.75
C SER A 51 17.16 3.53 19.33
N GLN A 52 16.01 3.52 18.65
CA GLN A 52 15.41 2.28 18.16
C GLN A 52 16.13 1.72 16.94
N LEU A 53 16.56 2.56 16.01
CA LEU A 53 17.28 2.11 14.81
C LEU A 53 18.71 1.67 15.11
N PHE A 54 19.48 2.51 15.84
CA PHE A 54 20.90 2.31 16.03
C PHE A 54 21.25 1.65 17.37
N GLY A 55 20.32 1.61 18.32
CA GLY A 55 20.55 1.12 19.66
C GLY A 55 21.11 2.21 20.60
N VAL A 56 21.16 1.89 21.88
CA VAL A 56 21.59 2.79 22.94
C VAL A 56 22.40 2.05 24.00
N ASN A 57 23.45 2.67 24.52
CA ASN A 57 24.15 2.22 25.70
C ASN A 57 23.60 2.91 26.96
N SER A 58 23.69 2.21 28.09
CA SER A 58 23.37 2.82 29.38
C SER A 58 24.15 4.11 29.60
N GLY A 59 23.45 5.17 30.04
CA GLY A 59 24.05 6.47 30.30
C GLY A 59 24.20 7.37 29.06
N ALA A 60 23.72 6.97 27.89
CA ALA A 60 23.82 7.78 26.66
C ALA A 60 23.04 9.11 26.75
N TYR A 61 21.94 9.13 27.52
CA TYR A 61 21.15 10.33 27.83
C TYR A 61 20.38 10.13 29.14
N THR A 62 19.82 11.20 29.71
CA THR A 62 18.99 11.13 30.93
C THR A 62 17.78 10.24 30.69
N GLY A 63 17.76 9.04 31.36
CA GLY A 63 16.73 8.02 31.16
C GLY A 63 17.18 6.75 30.41
N ALA A 64 18.39 6.73 29.84
CA ALA A 64 18.98 5.51 29.28
C ALA A 64 19.53 4.59 30.37
N VAL A 65 18.65 3.89 31.07
CA VAL A 65 19.00 3.03 32.20
C VAL A 65 19.70 1.73 31.77
N GLN A 66 19.34 1.18 30.61
CA GLN A 66 19.85 -0.09 30.10
C GLN A 66 20.33 0.02 28.66
N SER A 67 21.40 -0.73 28.35
CA SER A 67 21.86 -0.88 26.98
C SER A 67 20.90 -1.75 26.19
N ARG A 68 20.54 -1.31 24.95
CA ARG A 68 19.64 -2.04 24.05
C ARG A 68 20.15 -2.00 22.63
N ALA A 69 20.12 -3.16 21.96
CA ALA A 69 20.40 -3.27 20.53
C ALA A 69 19.31 -2.58 19.70
N GLY A 70 19.71 -1.96 18.59
CA GLY A 70 18.80 -1.35 17.63
C GLY A 70 18.29 -2.35 16.59
N PHE A 71 17.32 -1.90 15.78
CA PHE A 71 16.75 -2.71 14.70
C PHE A 71 17.81 -3.14 13.66
N ILE A 72 18.80 -2.28 13.38
CA ILE A 72 19.89 -2.59 12.45
C ILE A 72 20.70 -3.78 12.95
N GLU A 73 21.09 -3.81 14.24
CA GLU A 73 21.78 -4.94 14.84
C GLU A 73 20.91 -6.22 14.81
N ALA A 74 19.61 -6.08 15.14
CA ALA A 74 18.68 -7.19 15.15
C ALA A 74 18.46 -7.82 13.76
N ALA A 75 18.75 -7.07 12.68
CA ALA A 75 18.69 -7.55 11.30
C ALA A 75 19.96 -8.28 10.83
N HIS A 76 20.94 -8.50 11.71
CA HIS A 76 22.19 -9.17 11.35
C HIS A 76 21.94 -10.56 10.73
N LEU A 77 22.62 -10.88 9.63
CA LEU A 77 22.43 -12.05 8.77
C LEU A 77 21.01 -12.20 8.18
N GLY A 78 20.13 -11.23 8.41
CA GLY A 78 18.75 -11.19 7.98
C GLY A 78 18.43 -10.09 6.98
N THR A 79 17.24 -9.55 7.10
CA THR A 79 16.73 -8.45 6.27
C THR A 79 16.15 -7.34 7.14
N LEU A 80 16.60 -6.12 6.91
CA LEU A 80 15.99 -4.90 7.43
C LEU A 80 14.96 -4.41 6.43
N TYR A 81 13.69 -4.36 6.82
CA TYR A 81 12.62 -3.80 6.01
C TYR A 81 12.22 -2.43 6.57
N LEU A 82 12.46 -1.38 5.79
CA LEU A 82 12.14 0.01 6.12
C LEU A 82 10.85 0.38 5.40
N ASP A 83 9.72 0.28 6.08
CA ASP A 83 8.42 0.66 5.54
C ASP A 83 8.21 2.17 5.67
N GLU A 84 7.61 2.78 4.64
CA GLU A 84 7.37 4.23 4.56
C GLU A 84 8.65 5.06 4.77
N ILE A 85 9.75 4.70 4.06
CA ILE A 85 11.04 5.39 4.15
C ILE A 85 10.95 6.87 3.76
N ASP A 86 9.98 7.22 2.93
CA ASP A 86 9.62 8.58 2.54
C ASP A 86 9.18 9.46 3.73
N SER A 87 8.81 8.87 4.86
CA SER A 87 8.49 9.58 6.10
C SER A 87 9.69 9.80 7.04
N MET A 88 10.89 9.31 6.68
CA MET A 88 12.07 9.40 7.55
C MET A 88 12.64 10.83 7.56
N PRO A 89 12.88 11.45 8.74
CA PRO A 89 13.52 12.75 8.86
C PRO A 89 14.93 12.77 8.26
N LEU A 90 15.35 13.90 7.67
CA LEU A 90 16.67 14.08 7.03
C LEU A 90 17.84 13.78 7.97
N SER A 91 17.71 14.09 9.26
CA SER A 91 18.71 13.80 10.29
C SER A 91 18.99 12.30 10.41
N LEU A 92 17.94 11.47 10.37
CA LEU A 92 18.04 10.02 10.42
C LEU A 92 18.51 9.42 9.10
N GLN A 93 18.13 10.00 7.96
CA GLN A 93 18.61 9.58 6.64
C GLN A 93 20.14 9.62 6.57
N THR A 94 20.79 10.66 7.14
CA THR A 94 22.25 10.78 7.19
C THR A 94 22.90 9.64 7.98
N LYS A 95 22.33 9.30 9.14
CA LYS A 95 22.84 8.21 9.99
C LYS A 95 22.60 6.82 9.37
N LEU A 96 21.43 6.66 8.77
CA LEU A 96 21.10 5.42 8.03
C LEU A 96 22.09 5.19 6.89
N LEU A 97 22.38 6.22 6.08
CA LEU A 97 23.35 6.11 4.98
C LEU A 97 24.70 5.62 5.49
N ARG A 98 25.24 6.22 6.56
CA ARG A 98 26.50 5.80 7.16
C ARG A 98 26.47 4.32 7.58
N ALA A 99 25.39 3.88 8.22
CA ALA A 99 25.24 2.47 8.64
C ALA A 99 25.19 1.51 7.45
N LEU A 100 24.58 1.92 6.33
CA LEU A 100 24.50 1.12 5.10
C LEU A 100 25.86 1.03 4.36
N GLU A 101 26.62 2.13 4.35
CA GLU A 101 27.94 2.20 3.71
C GLU A 101 29.00 1.46 4.51
N SER A 102 29.08 1.71 5.83
CA SER A 102 30.04 1.07 6.72
C SER A 102 29.72 -0.40 7.03
N ARG A 103 28.50 -0.86 6.69
CA ARG A 103 27.96 -2.16 7.05
C ARG A 103 28.07 -2.44 8.55
N GLY A 104 27.63 -1.47 9.34
CA GLY A 104 27.64 -1.56 10.79
C GLY A 104 27.06 -0.34 11.46
N VAL A 105 27.01 -0.37 12.78
CA VAL A 105 26.45 0.71 13.60
C VAL A 105 27.32 0.97 14.83
N GLU A 106 27.20 2.19 15.33
CA GLU A 106 27.61 2.59 16.69
C GLU A 106 26.34 2.93 17.48
N ARG A 107 26.20 2.38 18.68
CA ARG A 107 25.07 2.70 19.54
C ARG A 107 25.22 4.12 20.11
N LEU A 108 24.11 4.77 20.38
CA LEU A 108 24.11 6.06 21.06
C LEU A 108 24.90 5.94 22.39
N GLY A 109 25.77 6.91 22.64
CA GLY A 109 26.64 6.90 23.81
C GLY A 109 27.82 5.93 23.72
N SER A 110 28.16 5.42 22.54
CA SER A 110 29.29 4.52 22.32
C SER A 110 29.97 4.84 20.98
N THR A 111 31.29 4.69 20.98
CA THR A 111 32.14 4.74 19.78
C THR A 111 32.52 3.33 19.27
N ARG A 112 31.98 2.28 19.92
CA ARG A 112 32.24 0.91 19.50
C ARG A 112 31.47 0.59 18.23
N PHE A 113 32.21 0.31 17.15
CA PHE A 113 31.64 -0.15 15.90
C PHE A 113 31.18 -1.60 16.00
N ILE A 114 29.96 -1.89 15.57
CA ILE A 114 29.36 -3.23 15.55
C ILE A 114 29.08 -3.57 14.09
N PRO A 115 29.80 -4.52 13.48
CA PRO A 115 29.59 -4.92 12.08
C PRO A 115 28.26 -5.65 11.92
N VAL A 116 27.50 -5.30 10.88
CA VAL A 116 26.20 -5.89 10.58
C VAL A 116 26.13 -6.29 9.11
N ASN A 117 25.91 -7.58 8.86
CA ASN A 117 25.63 -8.09 7.52
C ASN A 117 24.12 -8.19 7.35
N MET A 118 23.48 -7.24 6.72
CA MET A 118 22.05 -7.26 6.45
C MET A 118 21.76 -6.96 4.98
N ARG A 119 20.62 -7.42 4.50
CA ARG A 119 20.00 -6.96 3.26
C ARG A 119 18.97 -5.89 3.61
N VAL A 120 18.85 -4.85 2.77
CA VAL A 120 17.84 -3.82 2.96
C VAL A 120 16.75 -3.96 1.91
N ILE A 121 15.50 -3.89 2.38
CA ILE A 121 14.33 -3.68 1.54
C ILE A 121 13.67 -2.41 2.07
N ALA A 122 13.53 -1.40 1.25
CA ALA A 122 12.81 -0.18 1.59
C ALA A 122 11.49 -0.11 0.84
N SER A 123 10.48 0.52 1.41
CA SER A 123 9.23 0.82 0.71
C SER A 123 8.88 2.29 0.81
N ALA A 124 8.29 2.83 -0.25
CA ALA A 124 7.80 4.20 -0.31
C ALA A 124 6.44 4.26 -1.02
N GLN A 125 5.65 5.26 -0.69
CA GLN A 125 4.39 5.57 -1.37
C GLN A 125 4.61 6.66 -2.43
N GLN A 126 5.44 7.65 -2.11
CA GLN A 126 5.79 8.75 -2.98
C GLN A 126 7.07 8.42 -3.77
N SER A 127 7.24 9.10 -4.89
CA SER A 127 8.49 9.05 -5.64
C SER A 127 9.63 9.66 -4.82
N LEU A 128 10.58 8.81 -4.39
CA LEU A 128 11.77 9.30 -3.68
C LEU A 128 12.62 10.22 -4.55
N TYR A 129 12.59 10.04 -5.88
CA TYR A 129 13.28 10.94 -6.80
C TYR A 129 12.70 12.36 -6.74
N GLU A 130 11.37 12.49 -6.77
CA GLU A 130 10.71 13.80 -6.62
C GLU A 130 10.99 14.43 -5.24
N MET A 131 11.09 13.61 -4.21
CA MET A 131 11.47 14.09 -2.87
C MET A 131 12.91 14.60 -2.82
N VAL A 132 13.84 13.98 -3.56
CA VAL A 132 15.21 14.47 -3.72
C VAL A 132 15.22 15.84 -4.37
N GLU A 133 14.47 16.04 -5.45
CA GLU A 133 14.38 17.34 -6.14
C GLU A 133 13.80 18.45 -5.24
N ARG A 134 12.92 18.11 -4.30
CA ARG A 134 12.34 19.03 -3.31
C ARG A 134 13.20 19.18 -2.04
N GLY A 135 14.32 18.50 -1.94
CA GLY A 135 15.19 18.51 -0.76
C GLY A 135 14.61 17.78 0.46
N ALA A 136 13.55 16.99 0.30
CA ALA A 136 12.91 16.21 1.37
C ALA A 136 13.53 14.82 1.57
N PHE A 137 14.36 14.37 0.63
CA PHE A 137 15.11 13.13 0.72
C PHE A 137 16.53 13.33 0.21
N ARG A 138 17.51 12.67 0.83
CA ARG A 138 18.91 12.80 0.44
C ARG A 138 19.18 12.01 -0.85
N ARG A 139 19.87 12.66 -1.79
CA ARG A 139 20.23 12.07 -3.09
C ARG A 139 21.15 10.85 -2.94
N ASP A 140 22.12 10.92 -2.03
CA ASP A 140 23.07 9.84 -1.75
C ASP A 140 22.37 8.58 -1.19
N LEU A 141 21.47 8.75 -0.24
CA LEU A 141 20.67 7.65 0.30
C LEU A 141 19.72 7.05 -0.77
N TYR A 142 19.12 7.89 -1.61
CA TYR A 142 18.30 7.42 -2.73
C TYR A 142 19.08 6.46 -3.63
N PHE A 143 20.26 6.85 -4.12
CA PHE A 143 21.05 5.98 -4.99
C PHE A 143 21.55 4.72 -4.28
N ARG A 144 21.77 4.79 -2.96
CA ARG A 144 22.17 3.63 -2.16
C ARG A 144 21.05 2.60 -2.02
N LEU A 145 19.78 3.03 -1.92
CA LEU A 145 18.60 2.16 -1.78
C LEU A 145 18.01 1.71 -3.13
N SER A 146 18.15 2.52 -4.16
CA SER A 146 17.52 2.35 -5.49
C SER A 146 18.36 1.47 -6.43
N VAL A 147 18.90 0.34 -5.92
CA VAL A 147 19.66 -0.61 -6.75
C VAL A 147 18.70 -1.44 -7.63
N VAL A 148 17.63 -1.93 -7.04
CA VAL A 148 16.54 -2.61 -7.75
C VAL A 148 15.22 -1.98 -7.33
N ASN A 149 14.50 -1.42 -8.29
CA ASN A 149 13.19 -0.82 -8.07
C ASN A 149 12.09 -1.75 -8.55
N ILE A 150 11.11 -2.01 -7.68
CA ILE A 150 9.93 -2.80 -8.01
C ILE A 150 8.70 -1.93 -7.79
N GLN A 151 8.00 -1.63 -8.88
CA GLN A 151 6.73 -0.91 -8.84
C GLN A 151 5.59 -1.92 -8.63
N LEU A 152 4.82 -1.74 -7.56
CA LEU A 152 3.59 -2.48 -7.33
C LEU A 152 2.42 -1.67 -7.91
N PRO A 153 1.71 -2.22 -8.91
CA PRO A 153 0.56 -1.53 -9.47
C PRO A 153 -0.57 -1.42 -8.46
N SER A 154 -1.41 -0.41 -8.63
CA SER A 154 -2.65 -0.29 -7.88
C SER A 154 -3.66 -1.38 -8.28
N LEU A 155 -4.57 -1.72 -7.38
CA LEU A 155 -5.54 -2.79 -7.64
C LEU A 155 -6.48 -2.44 -8.81
N ARG A 156 -6.81 -1.16 -9.00
CA ARG A 156 -7.64 -0.67 -10.13
C ARG A 156 -6.95 -0.84 -11.49
N GLU A 157 -5.62 -0.93 -11.54
CA GLU A 157 -4.85 -1.21 -12.75
C GLU A 157 -4.79 -2.72 -13.08
N CYS A 158 -5.13 -3.57 -12.11
CA CYS A 158 -5.07 -5.04 -12.22
C CYS A 158 -6.47 -5.66 -12.05
N LYS A 159 -7.47 -5.18 -12.81
CA LYS A 159 -8.87 -5.61 -12.67
C LYS A 159 -9.08 -7.12 -12.82
N ASP A 160 -8.30 -7.77 -13.66
CA ASP A 160 -8.27 -9.23 -13.86
C ASP A 160 -7.94 -10.01 -12.58
N ARG A 161 -7.23 -9.41 -11.65
CA ARG A 161 -6.82 -10.04 -10.39
C ARG A 161 -7.81 -9.83 -9.24
N ILE A 162 -8.74 -8.88 -9.36
CA ILE A 162 -9.66 -8.53 -8.26
C ILE A 162 -10.49 -9.74 -7.82
N ILE A 163 -11.20 -10.37 -8.75
CA ILE A 163 -12.11 -11.50 -8.44
C ILE A 163 -11.34 -12.72 -7.88
N PRO A 164 -10.28 -13.22 -8.56
CA PRO A 164 -9.52 -14.37 -8.03
C PRO A 164 -8.93 -14.10 -6.65
N LEU A 165 -8.42 -12.90 -6.42
CA LEU A 165 -7.84 -12.50 -5.13
C LEU A 165 -8.91 -12.41 -4.05
N PHE A 166 -10.05 -11.80 -4.36
CA PHE A 166 -11.19 -11.69 -3.45
C PHE A 166 -11.71 -13.08 -3.02
N LEU A 167 -11.93 -13.99 -3.96
CA LEU A 167 -12.39 -15.35 -3.67
C LEU A 167 -11.39 -16.13 -2.81
N THR A 168 -10.10 -15.91 -3.03
CA THR A 168 -9.05 -16.51 -2.20
C THR A 168 -9.11 -15.97 -0.78
N MET A 169 -9.27 -14.64 -0.62
CA MET A 169 -9.40 -14.01 0.70
C MET A 169 -10.67 -14.44 1.43
N VAL A 170 -11.80 -14.56 0.73
CA VAL A 170 -13.05 -15.07 1.33
C VAL A 170 -12.85 -16.48 1.90
N ARG A 171 -12.18 -17.36 1.17
CA ARG A 171 -11.89 -18.72 1.66
C ARG A 171 -10.97 -18.69 2.89
N GLN A 172 -9.90 -17.91 2.85
CA GLN A 172 -8.95 -17.78 3.97
C GLN A 172 -9.62 -17.22 5.24
N GLU A 173 -10.48 -16.21 5.09
CA GLU A 173 -11.22 -15.64 6.22
C GLU A 173 -12.26 -16.64 6.76
N ALA A 174 -12.98 -17.35 5.90
CA ALA A 174 -13.92 -18.38 6.31
C ALA A 174 -13.24 -19.53 7.09
N GLU A 175 -12.09 -19.99 6.64
CA GLU A 175 -11.26 -20.96 7.38
C GLU A 175 -10.81 -20.41 8.74
N SER A 176 -10.37 -19.15 8.79
CA SER A 176 -9.96 -18.49 10.04
C SER A 176 -11.09 -18.38 11.05
N PHE A 177 -12.32 -18.09 10.60
CA PHE A 177 -13.52 -18.04 11.44
C PHE A 177 -14.19 -19.38 11.65
N LYS A 178 -13.66 -20.47 11.04
CA LYS A 178 -14.24 -21.82 11.10
C LYS A 178 -15.73 -21.86 10.67
N CYS A 179 -16.07 -21.11 9.64
CA CYS A 179 -17.41 -21.03 9.07
C CYS A 179 -17.42 -21.45 7.60
N PRO A 180 -18.59 -21.82 7.05
CA PRO A 180 -18.72 -22.10 5.62
C PRO A 180 -18.33 -20.87 4.79
N SER A 181 -17.58 -21.08 3.70
CA SER A 181 -17.22 -20.00 2.78
C SER A 181 -18.46 -19.53 2.02
N PRO A 182 -18.91 -18.27 2.19
CA PRO A 182 -20.06 -17.76 1.48
C PRO A 182 -19.76 -17.63 -0.01
N GLN A 183 -20.78 -17.88 -0.85
CA GLN A 183 -20.68 -17.62 -2.28
C GLN A 183 -21.06 -16.16 -2.56
N PRO A 184 -20.15 -15.34 -3.13
CA PRO A 184 -20.49 -13.97 -3.46
C PRO A 184 -21.53 -13.89 -4.57
N PRO A 185 -22.59 -13.09 -4.45
CA PRO A 185 -23.57 -12.93 -5.52
C PRO A 185 -22.94 -12.21 -6.73
N SER A 186 -23.43 -12.49 -7.94
CA SER A 186 -22.91 -11.90 -9.18
C SER A 186 -22.95 -10.36 -9.18
N SER A 187 -23.95 -9.77 -8.54
CA SER A 187 -24.05 -8.31 -8.36
C SER A 187 -22.89 -7.74 -7.55
N LEU A 188 -22.44 -8.43 -6.50
CA LEU A 188 -21.25 -8.01 -5.74
C LEU A 188 -19.99 -8.11 -6.59
N LEU A 189 -19.81 -9.20 -7.35
CA LEU A 189 -18.64 -9.36 -8.22
C LEU A 189 -18.52 -8.23 -9.25
N GLN A 190 -19.65 -7.78 -9.81
CA GLN A 190 -19.67 -6.61 -10.71
C GLN A 190 -19.29 -5.32 -9.97
N GLN A 191 -19.82 -5.09 -8.77
CA GLN A 191 -19.46 -3.92 -7.95
C GLN A 191 -17.97 -3.89 -7.61
N LEU A 192 -17.35 -5.06 -7.31
CA LEU A 192 -15.91 -5.14 -7.04
C LEU A 192 -15.06 -4.70 -8.24
N LEU A 193 -15.48 -5.00 -9.47
CA LEU A 193 -14.77 -4.61 -10.69
C LEU A 193 -14.88 -3.10 -10.98
N CYS A 194 -15.98 -2.47 -10.59
CA CYS A 194 -16.21 -1.03 -10.78
C CYS A 194 -15.66 -0.16 -9.64
N HIS A 195 -15.33 -0.76 -8.51
CA HIS A 195 -14.86 -0.02 -7.33
C HIS A 195 -13.43 0.53 -7.55
N PRO A 196 -13.13 1.78 -7.15
CA PRO A 196 -11.83 2.44 -7.39
C PRO A 196 -10.69 1.94 -6.50
N TRP A 197 -10.99 1.21 -5.44
CA TRP A 197 -10.03 0.59 -4.50
C TRP A 197 -8.96 1.55 -3.94
N PRO A 198 -9.32 2.67 -3.29
CA PRO A 198 -8.33 3.59 -2.72
C PRO A 198 -7.44 2.94 -1.65
N GLY A 199 -7.93 1.91 -0.95
CA GLY A 199 -7.16 1.10 0.01
C GLY A 199 -6.56 -0.16 -0.60
N ASN A 200 -6.64 -0.35 -1.92
CA ASN A 200 -6.04 -1.45 -2.67
C ASN A 200 -6.38 -2.84 -2.07
N VAL A 201 -5.40 -3.73 -1.99
CA VAL A 201 -5.54 -5.10 -1.48
C VAL A 201 -5.96 -5.13 0.00
N ARG A 202 -5.57 -4.12 0.79
CA ARG A 202 -5.99 -4.00 2.20
C ARG A 202 -7.51 -3.78 2.31
N GLU A 203 -8.06 -2.94 1.46
CA GLU A 203 -9.51 -2.71 1.39
C GLU A 203 -10.25 -3.93 0.87
N LEU A 204 -9.72 -4.61 -0.16
CA LEU A 204 -10.28 -5.84 -0.70
C LEU A 204 -10.35 -6.94 0.37
N SER A 205 -9.30 -7.09 1.19
CA SER A 205 -9.27 -8.03 2.31
C SER A 205 -10.34 -7.70 3.36
N SER A 206 -10.50 -6.42 3.70
CA SER A 206 -11.57 -5.99 4.61
C SER A 206 -12.96 -6.27 4.06
N THR A 207 -13.14 -6.11 2.75
CA THR A 207 -14.38 -6.42 2.03
C THR A 207 -14.69 -7.92 2.07
N ALA A 208 -13.69 -8.77 1.85
CA ALA A 208 -13.83 -10.22 1.96
C ALA A 208 -14.21 -10.64 3.40
N LYS A 209 -13.57 -10.07 4.38
CA LYS A 209 -13.86 -10.32 5.80
C LYS A 209 -15.28 -9.94 6.18
N ARG A 210 -15.76 -8.77 5.72
CA ARG A 210 -17.15 -8.33 5.93
C ARG A 210 -18.14 -9.31 5.32
N LEU A 211 -17.89 -9.80 4.10
CA LEU A 211 -18.76 -10.79 3.46
C LEU A 211 -18.87 -12.06 4.30
N VAL A 212 -17.76 -12.59 4.82
CA VAL A 212 -17.73 -13.79 5.66
C VAL A 212 -18.49 -13.57 6.97
N LEU A 213 -18.44 -12.37 7.53
CA LEU A 213 -19.17 -12.00 8.75
C LEU A 213 -20.65 -11.65 8.51
N GLY A 214 -21.15 -11.76 7.28
CA GLY A 214 -22.53 -11.40 6.94
C GLY A 214 -22.81 -9.89 6.96
N LEU A 215 -21.77 -9.05 6.96
CA LEU A 215 -21.88 -7.60 6.94
C LEU A 215 -21.89 -7.08 5.49
N PRO A 216 -22.41 -5.85 5.23
CA PRO A 216 -22.32 -5.23 3.91
C PRO A 216 -20.86 -5.17 3.44
N PRO A 217 -20.47 -5.84 2.33
CA PRO A 217 -19.07 -5.97 1.92
C PRO A 217 -18.44 -4.61 1.56
N LEU A 218 -19.11 -3.82 0.73
CA LEU A 218 -18.69 -2.48 0.36
C LEU A 218 -19.41 -1.47 1.26
N SER A 219 -18.63 -0.65 1.97
CA SER A 219 -19.19 0.54 2.61
C SER A 219 -19.38 1.59 1.54
N VAL A 220 -20.59 2.04 1.35
CA VAL A 220 -20.91 3.24 0.56
C VAL A 220 -20.28 4.42 1.30
N ARG A 221 -19.01 4.75 0.99
CA ARG A 221 -18.43 6.03 1.39
C ARG A 221 -18.97 7.10 0.46
N GLY A 222 -19.97 7.78 0.92
CA GLY A 222 -20.49 8.97 0.28
C GLY A 222 -21.93 9.17 0.63
N LYS A 223 -22.19 10.02 1.63
CA LYS A 223 -23.47 10.58 2.08
C LYS A 223 -24.53 9.54 2.45
N ASP A 224 -25.00 9.64 3.66
CA ASP A 224 -26.22 9.04 4.16
C ASP A 224 -27.28 8.96 3.05
N HIS A 225 -27.38 7.81 2.43
CA HIS A 225 -28.59 7.45 1.76
C HIS A 225 -29.23 6.37 2.65
N GLU A 226 -30.21 6.80 3.42
CA GLU A 226 -31.31 5.95 3.85
C GLU A 226 -31.48 4.84 2.80
N VAL A 227 -31.51 3.60 3.26
CA VAL A 227 -32.01 2.46 2.49
C VAL A 227 -33.51 2.72 2.35
N THR A 228 -33.86 3.75 1.59
CA THR A 228 -35.19 3.87 1.05
C THR A 228 -35.35 2.75 0.06
N GLU A 229 -36.45 2.04 0.16
CA GLU A 229 -36.94 1.06 -0.81
C GLU A 229 -37.13 1.74 -2.18
N ALA A 230 -36.02 2.15 -2.79
CA ALA A 230 -36.01 2.74 -4.11
C ALA A 230 -36.49 1.69 -5.10
N GLY A 231 -37.62 1.95 -5.74
CA GLY A 231 -38.21 1.07 -6.74
C GLY A 231 -37.25 0.82 -7.90
N LEU A 232 -37.51 -0.23 -8.68
CA LEU A 232 -36.69 -0.62 -9.84
C LEU A 232 -36.36 0.59 -10.76
N LYS A 233 -37.33 1.46 -10.98
CA LYS A 233 -37.20 2.67 -11.81
C LYS A 233 -36.10 3.61 -11.32
N GLU A 234 -36.05 3.90 -10.04
CA GLU A 234 -35.03 4.79 -9.45
C GLU A 234 -33.64 4.15 -9.45
N ARG A 235 -33.57 2.84 -9.24
CA ARG A 235 -32.30 2.10 -9.35
C ARG A 235 -31.73 2.13 -10.76
N LEU A 236 -32.60 1.94 -11.77
CA LEU A 236 -32.21 2.03 -13.19
C LEU A 236 -31.74 3.45 -13.55
N GLN A 237 -32.46 4.48 -13.10
CA GLN A 237 -32.06 5.85 -13.33
C GLN A 237 -30.67 6.19 -12.74
N ARG A 238 -30.36 5.70 -11.53
CA ARG A 238 -29.03 5.91 -10.90
C ARG A 238 -27.93 5.22 -11.70
N ILE A 239 -28.15 3.97 -12.16
CA ILE A 239 -27.18 3.24 -12.99
C ILE A 239 -27.00 3.96 -14.32
N GLU A 240 -28.07 4.39 -14.97
CA GLU A 240 -28.04 5.11 -16.22
C GLU A 240 -27.28 6.44 -16.08
N LYS A 241 -27.54 7.20 -15.01
CA LYS A 241 -26.82 8.44 -14.70
C LYS A 241 -25.33 8.21 -14.56
N SER A 242 -24.93 7.20 -13.79
CA SER A 242 -23.53 6.85 -13.58
C SER A 242 -22.81 6.47 -14.87
N LEU A 243 -23.45 5.72 -15.76
CA LEU A 243 -22.88 5.31 -17.04
C LEU A 243 -22.70 6.51 -17.99
N ILE A 244 -23.67 7.43 -18.04
CA ILE A 244 -23.59 8.65 -18.86
C ILE A 244 -22.48 9.56 -18.35
N GLU A 245 -22.42 9.84 -17.03
CA GLU A 245 -21.39 10.68 -16.43
C GLU A 245 -19.97 10.10 -16.64
N GLU A 246 -19.81 8.79 -16.53
CA GLU A 246 -18.55 8.11 -16.77
C GLU A 246 -18.11 8.24 -18.24
N SER A 247 -19.02 8.00 -19.20
CA SER A 247 -18.73 8.13 -20.63
C SER A 247 -18.43 9.58 -21.02
N LEU A 248 -19.12 10.55 -20.47
CA LEU A 248 -18.82 11.98 -20.67
C LEU A 248 -17.42 12.34 -20.13
N ARG A 249 -17.06 11.84 -18.94
CA ARG A 249 -15.75 12.07 -18.34
C ARG A 249 -14.62 11.49 -19.18
N GLN A 250 -14.79 10.24 -19.66
CA GLN A 250 -13.80 9.58 -20.52
C GLN A 250 -13.62 10.29 -21.88
N ASN A 251 -14.66 10.94 -22.36
CA ASN A 251 -14.66 11.69 -23.63
C ASN A 251 -14.49 13.22 -23.44
N ASN A 252 -13.96 13.68 -22.31
CA ASN A 252 -13.71 15.09 -22.00
C ASN A 252 -14.95 16.01 -22.19
N GLY A 253 -16.13 15.49 -21.86
CA GLY A 253 -17.40 16.21 -22.02
C GLY A 253 -17.96 16.23 -23.45
N ASN A 254 -17.32 15.54 -24.41
CA ASN A 254 -17.82 15.49 -25.79
C ASN A 254 -19.00 14.53 -25.92
N VAL A 255 -20.20 15.11 -26.08
CA VAL A 255 -21.47 14.36 -26.15
C VAL A 255 -21.55 13.45 -27.40
N ASP A 256 -20.90 13.81 -28.50
CA ASP A 256 -20.92 12.98 -29.73
C ASP A 256 -20.13 11.70 -29.53
N LEU A 257 -18.97 11.80 -28.94
CA LEU A 257 -18.12 10.65 -28.62
C LEU A 257 -18.77 9.77 -27.54
N ALA A 258 -19.35 10.37 -26.50
CA ALA A 258 -20.08 9.65 -25.45
C ALA A 258 -21.30 8.91 -26.01
N ALA A 259 -22.05 9.50 -26.94
CA ALA A 259 -23.18 8.84 -27.60
C ALA A 259 -22.72 7.61 -28.41
N THR A 260 -21.59 7.71 -29.07
CA THR A 260 -20.99 6.62 -29.83
C THR A 260 -20.51 5.49 -28.91
N ASP A 261 -19.86 5.85 -27.82
CA ASP A 261 -19.36 4.93 -26.79
C ASP A 261 -20.52 4.14 -26.13
N LEU A 262 -21.59 4.84 -25.74
CA LEU A 262 -22.80 4.26 -25.17
C LEU A 262 -23.70 3.57 -26.21
N ARG A 263 -23.36 3.62 -27.51
CA ARG A 263 -24.13 3.05 -28.63
C ARG A 263 -25.58 3.52 -28.68
N ILE A 264 -25.82 4.78 -28.38
CA ILE A 264 -27.15 5.42 -28.46
C ILE A 264 -27.11 6.65 -29.36
N ALA A 265 -28.28 7.01 -29.93
CA ALA A 265 -28.36 8.22 -30.74
C ALA A 265 -28.12 9.47 -29.87
N LYS A 266 -27.39 10.45 -30.42
CA LYS A 266 -27.07 11.73 -29.76
C LYS A 266 -28.32 12.41 -29.16
N ARG A 267 -29.43 12.42 -29.92
CA ARG A 267 -30.71 12.96 -29.46
C ARG A 267 -31.25 12.25 -28.22
N THR A 268 -31.07 10.92 -28.16
CA THR A 268 -31.46 10.11 -27.00
C THR A 268 -30.59 10.42 -25.81
N LEU A 269 -29.28 10.59 -25.99
CA LEU A 269 -28.37 10.97 -24.92
C LEU A 269 -28.75 12.33 -24.30
N TYR A 270 -28.97 13.35 -25.13
CA TYR A 270 -29.43 14.67 -24.64
C TYR A 270 -30.74 14.60 -23.87
N TYR A 271 -31.71 13.81 -24.34
CA TYR A 271 -32.99 13.62 -23.66
C TYR A 271 -32.79 12.95 -22.28
N ARG A 272 -31.91 11.94 -22.21
CA ARG A 272 -31.60 11.24 -20.95
C ARG A 272 -30.81 12.12 -20.00
N MET A 273 -29.83 12.86 -20.46
CA MET A 273 -29.10 13.84 -19.66
C MET A 273 -30.04 14.84 -19.00
N LYS A 274 -30.98 15.41 -19.79
CA LYS A 274 -32.00 16.33 -19.25
C LYS A 274 -32.92 15.69 -18.21
N GLN A 275 -33.34 14.43 -18.42
CA GLN A 275 -34.16 13.69 -17.44
C GLN A 275 -33.42 13.37 -16.15
N LEU A 276 -32.11 13.18 -16.22
CA LEU A 276 -31.26 12.76 -15.10
C LEU A 276 -30.52 13.92 -14.45
N GLU A 277 -30.80 15.16 -14.88
CA GLU A 277 -30.16 16.40 -14.37
C GLU A 277 -28.61 16.27 -14.43
N ILE A 278 -28.10 15.94 -15.63
CA ILE A 278 -26.69 15.91 -15.94
C ILE A 278 -26.39 17.13 -16.81
N ASP A 279 -25.46 17.98 -16.36
CA ASP A 279 -24.99 19.18 -17.09
C ASP A 279 -23.96 18.86 -18.18
#